data_f014fe0017021b417c214e73bedf26c5
#
_entry.id   f014fe0017021b417c214e73bedf26c5
#
_cell.length_a   1.000
_cell.length_b   1.000
_cell.length_c   1.000
_cell.angle_alpha   90.00
_cell.angle_beta   90.00
_cell.angle_gamma   90.00
#
_symmetry.space_group_name_H-M   'P 1'
#
loop_
_entity.id
_entity.type
_entity.pdbx_description
1 polymer ?
#
loop_
_entity_poly.entity_id
_entity_poly.type
_entity_poly.pdbx_seq_one_letter_code
_entity_poly.pdbx_strand_id
1 'polypeptide(L)'
;IDPIMATAELIEALNTIVSRRINIINNPAVISVGLVKAGTRNNIIPEDSLIMGTIRTFDPELRKEIYDEIKQIAEGVALGTGTEISVEFDVGGFYPVTFNEPGLVNAMIPSLMDASPGKFYKSNTPVTGAEDFSYFSQEIPGMYFWLGVNKPGMGLDSANFGERTEVAGNHSPYFYVDDSALDEGVKAFVYLVDDYSKKYK
;
A
#
# COMPACT_ATOMS: atom_id res chain seq x y z
N ILE A 1 4.19 12.83 34.68
CA ILE A 1 3.70 12.25 33.41
C ILE A 1 4.44 12.93 32.28
N ASP A 2 5.00 12.15 31.37
CA ASP A 2 5.79 12.66 30.25
C ASP A 2 5.31 12.00 28.94
N PRO A 3 4.59 12.75 28.07
CA PRO A 3 4.09 12.22 26.79
C PRO A 3 5.20 11.80 25.83
N ILE A 4 6.41 12.36 25.94
CA ILE A 4 7.53 11.94 25.08
C ILE A 4 8.00 10.53 25.44
N MET A 5 8.08 10.22 26.73
CA MET A 5 8.44 8.88 27.18
C MET A 5 7.36 7.85 26.81
N ALA A 6 6.08 8.18 27.04
CA ALA A 6 4.97 7.35 26.62
C ALA A 6 4.97 7.10 25.08
N THR A 7 5.30 8.13 24.30
CA THR A 7 5.45 8.01 22.83
C THR A 7 6.55 7.03 22.45
N ALA A 8 7.71 7.09 23.10
CA ALA A 8 8.82 6.18 22.81
C ALA A 8 8.45 4.73 23.14
N GLU A 9 7.85 4.46 24.30
CA GLU A 9 7.37 3.13 24.68
C GLU A 9 6.30 2.61 23.72
N LEU A 10 5.36 3.47 23.31
CA LEU A 10 4.31 3.11 22.37
C LEU A 10 4.90 2.71 21.01
N ILE A 11 5.86 3.45 20.46
CA ILE A 11 6.51 3.14 19.18
C ILE A 11 7.23 1.80 19.26
N GLU A 12 7.98 1.54 20.33
CA GLU A 12 8.69 0.27 20.53
C GLU A 12 7.69 -0.89 20.63
N ALA A 13 6.62 -0.72 21.39
CA ALA A 13 5.60 -1.75 21.55
C ALA A 13 4.83 -2.04 20.24
N LEU A 14 4.46 -1.01 19.46
CA LEU A 14 3.82 -1.18 18.15
C LEU A 14 4.65 -2.02 17.18
N ASN A 15 5.98 -1.90 17.19
CA ASN A 15 6.87 -2.73 16.36
C ASN A 15 6.81 -4.21 16.71
N THR A 16 6.31 -4.58 17.89
CA THR A 16 6.15 -5.98 18.29
C THR A 16 4.93 -6.65 17.65
N ILE A 17 3.95 -5.92 17.15
CA ILE A 17 2.73 -6.49 16.57
C ILE A 17 3.08 -7.43 15.42
N VAL A 18 3.73 -6.91 14.37
CA VAL A 18 4.07 -7.70 13.18
C VAL A 18 5.06 -8.81 13.49
N SER A 19 5.98 -8.56 14.41
CA SER A 19 7.07 -9.50 14.69
C SER A 19 6.74 -10.59 15.73
N ARG A 20 5.70 -10.41 16.57
CA ARG A 20 5.45 -11.28 17.73
C ARG A 20 3.97 -11.59 17.99
N ARG A 21 3.02 -10.81 17.50
CA ARG A 21 1.62 -10.91 17.95
C ARG A 21 0.66 -11.42 16.88
N ILE A 22 0.97 -11.23 15.61
CA ILE A 22 0.12 -11.65 14.48
C ILE A 22 0.82 -12.70 13.61
N ASN A 23 0.01 -13.49 12.88
CA ASN A 23 0.53 -14.50 11.95
C ASN A 23 0.65 -13.92 10.54
N ILE A 24 1.89 -13.64 10.10
CA ILE A 24 2.19 -13.06 8.79
C ILE A 24 2.58 -14.09 7.72
N ILE A 25 2.47 -15.40 7.99
CA ILE A 25 2.94 -16.44 7.05
C ILE A 25 2.16 -16.39 5.74
N ASN A 26 0.84 -16.26 5.81
CA ASN A 26 -0.03 -16.23 4.63
C ASN A 26 -0.48 -14.83 4.24
N ASN A 27 -0.54 -13.93 5.22
CA ASN A 27 -1.08 -12.59 5.08
C ASN A 27 -0.08 -11.56 5.60
N PRO A 28 0.81 -11.05 4.74
CA PRO A 28 1.80 -10.07 5.16
C PRO A 28 1.15 -8.78 5.65
N ALA A 29 1.77 -8.18 6.66
CA ALA A 29 1.36 -6.89 7.19
C ALA A 29 2.57 -5.97 7.42
N VAL A 30 2.33 -4.68 7.28
CA VAL A 30 3.30 -3.62 7.59
C VAL A 30 2.64 -2.59 8.47
N ILE A 31 3.29 -2.23 9.57
CA ILE A 31 2.91 -1.11 10.43
C ILE A 31 4.09 -0.14 10.42
N SER A 32 3.83 1.12 10.08
CA SER A 32 4.87 2.14 10.01
C SER A 32 4.42 3.38 10.77
N VAL A 33 5.26 3.88 11.67
CA VAL A 33 5.12 5.22 12.25
C VAL A 33 5.86 6.19 11.33
N GLY A 34 5.13 7.09 10.70
CA GLY A 34 5.66 8.04 9.71
C GLY A 34 5.80 9.45 10.24
N LEU A 35 5.11 9.79 11.34
CA LEU A 35 5.16 11.11 11.94
C LEU A 35 5.07 11.02 13.46
N VAL A 36 5.91 11.80 14.12
CA VAL A 36 5.83 12.05 15.58
C VAL A 36 5.95 13.54 15.80
N LYS A 37 5.07 14.11 16.60
CA LYS A 37 5.15 15.51 17.05
C LYS A 37 5.05 15.54 18.57
N ALA A 38 6.05 16.14 19.23
CA ALA A 38 6.08 16.29 20.68
C ALA A 38 7.01 17.45 21.06
N GLY A 39 6.55 18.31 21.96
CA GLY A 39 7.33 19.38 22.54
C GLY A 39 7.70 20.52 21.61
N THR A 40 8.13 21.65 22.23
CA THR A 40 8.55 22.87 21.53
C THR A 40 9.89 23.41 22.02
N ARG A 41 10.32 22.98 23.20
CA ARG A 41 11.58 23.43 23.84
C ARG A 41 12.24 22.26 24.58
N ASN A 42 13.55 22.23 24.57
CA ASN A 42 14.37 21.18 25.16
C ASN A 42 14.31 21.06 26.69
N ASN A 43 13.79 22.04 27.38
CA ASN A 43 13.72 22.12 28.84
C ASN A 43 12.28 22.13 29.38
N ILE A 44 11.29 21.81 28.55
CA ILE A 44 9.88 21.81 28.92
C ILE A 44 9.26 20.49 28.47
N ILE A 45 8.70 19.74 29.41
CA ILE A 45 7.88 18.55 29.11
C ILE A 45 6.57 19.04 28.48
N PRO A 46 6.17 18.53 27.30
CA PRO A 46 4.94 18.95 26.63
C PRO A 46 3.69 18.39 27.33
N GLU A 47 2.56 19.00 27.05
CA GLU A 47 1.25 18.53 27.53
C GLU A 47 0.75 17.32 26.72
N ASP A 48 1.11 17.24 25.44
CA ASP A 48 0.67 16.20 24.52
C ASP A 48 1.77 15.76 23.54
N SER A 49 1.47 14.68 22.83
CA SER A 49 2.21 14.20 21.67
C SER A 49 1.26 13.58 20.66
N LEU A 50 1.66 13.58 19.39
CA LEU A 50 0.92 12.98 18.29
C LEU A 50 1.81 11.99 17.55
N ILE A 51 1.28 10.79 17.33
CA ILE A 51 1.85 9.77 16.45
C ILE A 51 0.89 9.53 15.29
N MET A 52 1.40 9.49 14.07
CA MET A 52 0.64 9.06 12.91
C MET A 52 1.43 8.00 12.14
N GLY A 53 0.69 7.03 11.60
CA GLY A 53 1.29 5.93 10.89
C GLY A 53 0.37 5.33 9.83
N THR A 54 0.81 4.24 9.22
CA THR A 54 0.05 3.48 8.25
C THR A 54 0.07 1.99 8.59
N ILE A 55 -1.04 1.33 8.29
CA ILE A 55 -1.20 -0.12 8.38
C ILE A 55 -1.48 -0.62 6.97
N ARG A 56 -0.75 -1.64 6.52
CA ARG A 56 -0.92 -2.25 5.21
C ARG A 56 -1.01 -3.76 5.38
N THR A 57 -2.07 -4.34 4.83
CA THR A 57 -2.28 -5.78 4.75
C THR A 57 -3.24 -6.09 3.61
N PHE A 58 -3.22 -7.33 3.12
CA PHE A 58 -4.14 -7.81 2.08
C PHE A 58 -5.35 -8.54 2.68
N ASP A 59 -5.43 -8.63 4.00
CA ASP A 59 -6.48 -9.38 4.70
C ASP A 59 -7.28 -8.44 5.63
N PRO A 60 -8.58 -8.25 5.37
CA PRO A 60 -9.44 -7.43 6.22
C PRO A 60 -9.56 -7.92 7.67
N GLU A 61 -9.52 -9.24 7.90
CA GLU A 61 -9.60 -9.80 9.26
C GLU A 61 -8.29 -9.56 10.01
N LEU A 62 -7.13 -9.75 9.35
CA LEU A 62 -5.84 -9.42 9.94
C LEU A 62 -5.74 -7.92 10.26
N ARG A 63 -6.31 -7.03 9.43
CA ARG A 63 -6.37 -5.60 9.74
C ARG A 63 -7.12 -5.34 11.04
N LYS A 64 -8.24 -6.02 11.25
CA LYS A 64 -9.05 -5.90 12.46
C LYS A 64 -8.29 -6.39 13.69
N GLU A 65 -7.60 -7.53 13.56
CA GLU A 65 -6.71 -8.04 14.62
C GLU A 65 -5.63 -7.01 14.97
N ILE A 66 -4.99 -6.39 13.97
CA ILE A 66 -4.00 -5.33 14.18
C ILE A 66 -4.60 -4.12 14.91
N TYR A 67 -5.83 -3.71 14.60
CA TYR A 67 -6.49 -2.62 15.30
C TYR A 67 -6.72 -2.92 16.78
N ASP A 68 -7.10 -4.15 17.10
CA ASP A 68 -7.32 -4.59 18.48
C ASP A 68 -5.98 -4.68 19.24
N GLU A 69 -4.92 -5.16 18.60
CA GLU A 69 -3.57 -5.18 19.17
C GLU A 69 -3.03 -3.76 19.45
N ILE A 70 -3.25 -2.82 18.55
CA ILE A 70 -2.85 -1.40 18.75
C ILE A 70 -3.56 -0.80 19.97
N LYS A 71 -4.88 -1.03 20.10
CA LYS A 71 -5.64 -0.55 21.25
C LYS A 71 -5.12 -1.16 22.57
N GLN A 72 -4.91 -2.46 22.59
CA GLN A 72 -4.39 -3.15 23.77
C GLN A 72 -3.01 -2.62 24.19
N ILE A 73 -2.13 -2.38 23.23
CA ILE A 73 -0.81 -1.81 23.48
C ILE A 73 -0.95 -0.39 24.04
N ALA A 74 -1.79 0.44 23.41
CA ALA A 74 -2.01 1.81 23.87
C ALA A 74 -2.56 1.87 25.29
N GLU A 75 -3.53 1.01 25.66
CA GLU A 75 -4.04 0.86 27.02
C GLU A 75 -2.94 0.45 28.00
N GLY A 76 -2.10 -0.51 27.62
CA GLY A 76 -0.99 -0.99 28.45
C GLY A 76 0.06 0.11 28.71
N VAL A 77 0.45 0.86 27.69
CA VAL A 77 1.40 1.98 27.81
C VAL A 77 0.77 3.12 28.62
N ALA A 78 -0.49 3.46 28.38
CA ALA A 78 -1.21 4.47 29.14
C ALA A 78 -1.22 4.16 30.64
N LEU A 79 -1.52 2.91 30.99
CA LEU A 79 -1.53 2.44 32.37
C LEU A 79 -0.12 2.49 33.01
N GLY A 80 0.91 2.05 32.27
CA GLY A 80 2.28 2.00 32.76
C GLY A 80 2.90 3.38 32.97
N THR A 81 2.60 4.33 32.10
CA THR A 81 3.16 5.70 32.13
C THR A 81 2.28 6.72 32.88
N GLY A 82 1.03 6.35 33.19
CA GLY A 82 0.04 7.23 33.79
C GLY A 82 -0.45 8.32 32.82
N THR A 83 -0.32 8.11 31.51
CA THR A 83 -0.82 9.00 30.46
C THR A 83 -2.24 8.60 30.04
N GLU A 84 -2.89 9.46 29.27
CA GLU A 84 -4.10 9.13 28.52
C GLU A 84 -3.73 9.00 27.03
N ILE A 85 -4.11 7.89 26.39
CA ILE A 85 -3.82 7.65 24.98
C ILE A 85 -5.14 7.37 24.27
N SER A 86 -5.49 8.21 23.30
CA SER A 86 -6.58 7.99 22.36
C SER A 86 -6.06 7.40 21.06
N VAL A 87 -6.79 6.43 20.50
CA VAL A 87 -6.44 5.79 19.23
C VAL A 87 -7.58 6.01 18.25
N GLU A 88 -7.25 6.58 17.09
CA GLU A 88 -8.18 6.78 15.99
C GLU A 88 -7.67 6.04 14.76
N PHE A 89 -8.55 5.36 14.05
CA PHE A 89 -8.24 4.67 12.80
C PHE A 89 -8.91 5.35 11.62
N ASP A 90 -8.36 5.09 10.43
CA ASP A 90 -8.89 5.56 9.15
C ASP A 90 -8.99 7.10 9.04
N VAL A 91 -8.19 7.82 9.82
CA VAL A 91 -8.09 9.27 9.76
C VAL A 91 -7.48 9.68 8.41
N GLY A 92 -8.24 10.44 7.62
CA GLY A 92 -7.82 10.85 6.28
C GLY A 92 -8.18 9.86 5.17
N GLY A 93 -8.88 8.77 5.50
CA GLY A 93 -9.40 7.79 4.55
C GLY A 93 -8.79 6.40 4.72
N PHE A 94 -9.52 5.44 4.23
CA PHE A 94 -9.16 4.03 4.18
C PHE A 94 -9.33 3.53 2.75
N TYR A 95 -8.42 2.69 2.30
CA TYR A 95 -8.54 2.00 1.00
C TYR A 95 -8.66 0.50 1.24
N PRO A 96 -9.72 -0.16 0.76
CA PRO A 96 -9.80 -1.62 0.75
C PRO A 96 -8.71 -2.23 -0.12
N VAL A 97 -8.61 -3.54 -0.10
CA VAL A 97 -7.68 -4.26 -0.99
C VAL A 97 -8.14 -4.10 -2.43
N THR A 98 -7.24 -3.66 -3.31
CA THR A 98 -7.46 -3.68 -4.75
C THR A 98 -7.39 -5.13 -5.23
N PHE A 99 -8.55 -5.71 -5.50
CA PHE A 99 -8.68 -7.10 -5.89
C PHE A 99 -8.90 -7.22 -7.39
N ASN A 100 -8.01 -7.93 -8.05
CA ASN A 100 -8.16 -8.30 -9.45
C ASN A 100 -8.97 -9.58 -9.56
N GLU A 101 -10.16 -9.54 -10.17
CA GLU A 101 -11.01 -10.71 -10.33
C GLU A 101 -10.36 -11.73 -11.28
N PRO A 102 -10.07 -12.98 -10.81
CA PRO A 102 -9.25 -13.93 -11.57
C PRO A 102 -9.83 -14.34 -12.91
N GLY A 103 -11.15 -14.48 -13.03
CA GLY A 103 -11.82 -14.83 -14.27
C GLY A 103 -11.68 -13.73 -15.32
N LEU A 104 -11.93 -12.48 -14.93
CA LEU A 104 -11.74 -11.30 -15.78
C LEU A 104 -10.28 -11.13 -16.20
N VAL A 105 -9.34 -11.22 -15.25
CA VAL A 105 -7.91 -11.13 -15.55
C VAL A 105 -7.49 -12.17 -16.58
N ASN A 106 -7.81 -13.43 -16.34
CA ASN A 106 -7.45 -14.50 -17.26
C ASN A 106 -8.09 -14.34 -18.65
N ALA A 107 -9.30 -13.79 -18.70
CA ALA A 107 -10.00 -13.51 -19.94
C ALA A 107 -9.39 -12.37 -20.76
N MET A 108 -8.77 -11.37 -20.07
CA MET A 108 -8.29 -10.12 -20.67
C MET A 108 -6.76 -10.08 -20.87
N ILE A 109 -6.00 -11.01 -20.30
CA ILE A 109 -4.55 -11.13 -20.54
C ILE A 109 -4.22 -11.19 -22.04
N PRO A 110 -4.91 -11.98 -22.89
CA PRO A 110 -4.62 -12.00 -24.32
C PRO A 110 -4.73 -10.61 -24.97
N SER A 111 -5.74 -9.83 -24.62
CA SER A 111 -5.95 -8.47 -25.13
C SER A 111 -4.78 -7.54 -24.79
N LEU A 112 -4.25 -7.64 -23.55
CA LEU A 112 -3.07 -6.87 -23.13
C LEU A 112 -1.80 -7.33 -23.86
N MET A 113 -1.65 -8.62 -24.09
CA MET A 113 -0.53 -9.17 -24.86
C MET A 113 -0.55 -8.72 -26.33
N ASP A 114 -1.73 -8.66 -26.93
CA ASP A 114 -1.92 -8.20 -28.31
C ASP A 114 -1.75 -6.69 -28.43
N ALA A 115 -2.17 -5.92 -27.42
CA ALA A 115 -1.96 -4.48 -27.38
C ALA A 115 -0.47 -4.10 -27.29
N SER A 116 0.36 -4.88 -26.58
CA SER A 116 1.77 -4.61 -26.36
C SER A 116 2.64 -5.87 -26.56
N PRO A 117 2.83 -6.33 -27.80
CA PRO A 117 3.55 -7.56 -28.11
C PRO A 117 4.98 -7.56 -27.54
N GLY A 118 5.30 -8.59 -26.76
CA GLY A 118 6.60 -8.76 -26.14
C GLY A 118 6.92 -7.85 -24.95
N LYS A 119 5.96 -7.01 -24.53
CA LYS A 119 6.13 -6.07 -23.40
C LYS A 119 5.22 -6.41 -22.21
N PHE A 120 4.32 -7.39 -22.34
CA PHE A 120 3.44 -7.80 -21.26
C PHE A 120 4.19 -8.63 -20.21
N TYR A 121 3.98 -8.29 -18.94
CA TYR A 121 4.49 -9.05 -17.81
C TYR A 121 3.37 -9.32 -16.79
N LYS A 122 3.18 -10.58 -16.42
CA LYS A 122 2.26 -10.96 -15.34
C LYS A 122 3.00 -11.05 -14.01
N SER A 123 2.75 -10.11 -13.11
CA SER A 123 3.26 -10.20 -11.74
C SER A 123 2.39 -11.15 -10.91
N ASN A 124 3.06 -12.02 -10.14
CA ASN A 124 2.41 -12.85 -9.11
C ASN A 124 2.69 -12.32 -7.69
N THR A 125 3.41 -11.22 -7.57
CA THR A 125 3.75 -10.59 -6.29
C THR A 125 2.78 -9.45 -6.03
N PRO A 126 2.02 -9.48 -4.93
CA PRO A 126 1.15 -8.39 -4.57
C PRO A 126 1.96 -7.14 -4.18
N VAL A 127 1.37 -5.97 -4.40
CA VAL A 127 1.97 -4.68 -4.08
C VAL A 127 1.17 -4.00 -2.97
N THR A 128 1.85 -3.49 -1.95
CA THR A 128 1.22 -2.88 -0.77
C THR A 128 0.83 -1.41 -0.96
N GLY A 129 0.80 -0.90 -2.19
CA GLY A 129 0.30 0.43 -2.52
C GLY A 129 -1.20 0.55 -2.26
N ALA A 130 -1.65 1.73 -1.83
CA ALA A 130 -3.08 2.03 -1.73
C ALA A 130 -3.58 2.58 -3.07
N GLU A 131 -4.83 2.25 -3.43
CA GLU A 131 -5.42 2.62 -4.71
C GLU A 131 -6.94 2.80 -4.57
N ASP A 132 -7.48 3.92 -5.08
CA ASP A 132 -8.91 4.21 -4.98
C ASP A 132 -9.77 3.30 -5.87
N PHE A 133 -9.18 2.71 -6.92
CA PHE A 133 -9.82 1.67 -7.72
C PHE A 133 -10.30 0.48 -6.88
N SER A 134 -9.73 0.30 -5.69
CA SER A 134 -10.17 -0.70 -4.73
C SER A 134 -11.65 -0.64 -4.40
N TYR A 135 -12.25 0.56 -4.33
CA TYR A 135 -13.68 0.71 -4.10
C TYR A 135 -14.53 0.18 -5.25
N PHE A 136 -14.09 0.39 -6.50
CA PHE A 136 -14.79 -0.18 -7.66
C PHE A 136 -14.70 -1.71 -7.66
N SER A 137 -13.53 -2.27 -7.32
CA SER A 137 -13.33 -3.71 -7.30
C SER A 137 -14.04 -4.44 -6.16
N GLN A 138 -14.57 -3.73 -5.16
CA GLN A 138 -15.48 -4.28 -4.16
C GLN A 138 -16.92 -4.46 -4.70
N GLU A 139 -17.34 -3.62 -5.64
CA GLU A 139 -18.71 -3.57 -6.14
C GLU A 139 -18.91 -4.40 -7.42
N ILE A 140 -17.90 -4.44 -8.27
CA ILE A 140 -17.95 -5.13 -9.56
C ILE A 140 -16.63 -5.85 -9.86
N PRO A 141 -16.63 -6.94 -10.64
CA PRO A 141 -15.41 -7.56 -11.11
C PRO A 141 -14.51 -6.56 -11.82
N GLY A 142 -13.32 -6.35 -11.29
CA GLY A 142 -12.35 -5.36 -11.77
C GLY A 142 -11.00 -5.96 -12.11
N MET A 143 -10.26 -5.27 -12.96
CA MET A 143 -8.87 -5.57 -13.27
C MET A 143 -8.06 -4.27 -13.25
N TYR A 144 -7.06 -4.23 -12.38
CA TYR A 144 -6.08 -3.14 -12.26
C TYR A 144 -4.73 -3.61 -12.79
N PHE A 145 -4.08 -2.84 -13.63
CA PHE A 145 -2.77 -3.15 -14.18
C PHE A 145 -1.86 -1.91 -14.22
N TRP A 146 -0.58 -2.14 -14.32
CA TRP A 146 0.43 -1.10 -14.38
C TRP A 146 0.87 -0.85 -15.81
N LEU A 147 0.97 0.42 -16.18
CA LEU A 147 1.61 0.84 -17.43
C LEU A 147 3.07 1.21 -17.13
N GLY A 148 4.02 0.52 -17.77
CA GLY A 148 5.42 0.90 -17.72
C GLY A 148 5.66 2.18 -18.54
N VAL A 149 6.21 3.21 -17.90
CA VAL A 149 6.34 4.55 -18.50
C VAL A 149 7.78 5.01 -18.73
N ASN A 150 8.74 4.17 -18.44
CA ASN A 150 10.17 4.48 -18.64
C ASN A 150 10.59 4.23 -20.10
N LYS A 151 11.66 4.89 -20.52
CA LYS A 151 12.26 4.60 -21.83
C LYS A 151 12.62 3.12 -21.95
N PRO A 152 12.49 2.53 -23.14
CA PRO A 152 12.96 1.18 -23.40
C PRO A 152 14.42 1.00 -22.96
N GLY A 153 14.71 -0.05 -22.19
CA GLY A 153 16.03 -0.33 -21.64
C GLY A 153 16.36 0.41 -20.33
N MET A 154 15.46 1.25 -19.82
CA MET A 154 15.52 1.82 -18.47
C MET A 154 14.44 1.19 -17.61
N GLY A 155 14.73 0.86 -16.38
CA GLY A 155 13.76 0.29 -15.46
C GLY A 155 14.14 -1.10 -14.94
N LEU A 156 13.25 -1.71 -14.19
CA LEU A 156 13.46 -3.07 -13.69
C LEU A 156 13.47 -4.04 -14.87
N ASP A 157 14.60 -4.69 -15.09
CA ASP A 157 14.62 -5.90 -15.89
C ASP A 157 13.80 -6.96 -15.16
N SER A 158 12.77 -7.47 -15.83
CA SER A 158 11.91 -8.52 -15.30
C SER A 158 12.66 -9.80 -14.91
N ALA A 159 13.86 -9.99 -15.43
CA ALA A 159 14.75 -11.09 -15.11
C ALA A 159 15.61 -10.84 -13.85
N ASN A 160 15.83 -9.58 -13.47
CA ASN A 160 16.71 -9.20 -12.37
C ASN A 160 16.00 -8.29 -11.37
N PHE A 161 15.12 -8.85 -10.57
CA PHE A 161 14.55 -8.20 -9.38
C PHE A 161 15.68 -7.85 -8.38
N GLY A 162 16.35 -6.73 -8.59
CA GLY A 162 17.44 -6.30 -7.69
C GLY A 162 18.41 -5.29 -8.26
N GLU A 163 18.58 -5.19 -9.56
CA GLU A 163 19.37 -4.11 -10.16
C GLU A 163 18.48 -2.86 -10.33
N ARG A 164 18.63 -1.91 -9.40
CA ARG A 164 18.06 -0.57 -9.53
C ARG A 164 18.76 0.13 -10.68
N THR A 165 18.12 0.20 -11.84
CA THR A 165 18.45 1.24 -12.80
C THR A 165 18.02 2.60 -12.22
N GLU A 166 18.73 3.68 -12.57
CA GLU A 166 18.52 5.04 -12.06
C GLU A 166 17.18 5.64 -12.54
N VAL A 167 16.07 4.98 -12.20
CA VAL A 167 14.72 5.44 -12.55
C VAL A 167 14.03 5.94 -11.31
N ALA A 168 13.60 7.18 -11.35
CA ALA A 168 12.82 7.77 -10.26
C ALA A 168 11.46 7.08 -10.14
N GLY A 169 11.12 6.62 -8.93
CA GLY A 169 9.80 6.03 -8.64
C GLY A 169 8.68 7.08 -8.61
N ASN A 170 7.44 6.59 -8.59
CA ASN A 170 6.26 7.43 -8.36
C ASN A 170 6.46 8.28 -7.08
N HIS A 171 5.88 9.48 -7.06
CA HIS A 171 6.02 10.49 -5.98
C HIS A 171 7.42 11.13 -5.88
N SER A 172 8.38 10.78 -6.74
CA SER A 172 9.63 11.52 -6.85
C SER A 172 9.44 12.79 -7.68
N PRO A 173 10.05 13.94 -7.32
CA PRO A 173 10.05 15.12 -8.17
C PRO A 173 10.80 14.93 -9.50
N TYR A 174 11.56 13.85 -9.63
CA TYR A 174 12.27 13.44 -10.84
C TYR A 174 11.54 12.34 -11.62
N PHE A 175 10.32 11.98 -11.22
CA PHE A 175 9.51 11.02 -11.96
C PHE A 175 9.26 11.51 -13.37
N TYR A 176 9.48 10.63 -14.34
CA TYR A 176 9.38 10.95 -15.76
C TYR A 176 8.53 9.89 -16.48
N VAL A 177 7.67 10.35 -17.36
CA VAL A 177 6.87 9.52 -18.26
C VAL A 177 7.39 9.73 -19.68
N ASP A 178 7.80 8.66 -20.34
CA ASP A 178 8.13 8.71 -21.77
C ASP A 178 6.85 8.76 -22.61
N ASP A 179 6.73 9.73 -23.48
CA ASP A 179 5.53 9.93 -24.30
C ASP A 179 5.18 8.71 -25.16
N SER A 180 6.17 7.89 -25.54
CA SER A 180 5.92 6.65 -26.29
C SER A 180 5.12 5.61 -25.50
N ALA A 181 5.07 5.71 -24.18
CA ALA A 181 4.27 4.82 -23.35
C ALA A 181 2.76 5.16 -23.38
N LEU A 182 2.40 6.40 -23.73
CA LEU A 182 1.00 6.83 -23.76
C LEU A 182 0.21 6.06 -24.82
N ASP A 183 0.78 5.85 -25.99
CA ASP A 183 0.16 5.06 -27.06
C ASP A 183 -0.11 3.61 -26.63
N GLU A 184 0.78 3.01 -25.85
CA GLU A 184 0.61 1.65 -25.33
C GLU A 184 -0.56 1.60 -24.33
N GLY A 185 -0.70 2.62 -23.48
CA GLY A 185 -1.83 2.74 -22.56
C GLY A 185 -3.17 2.87 -23.29
N VAL A 186 -3.23 3.72 -24.32
CA VAL A 186 -4.44 3.88 -25.16
C VAL A 186 -4.80 2.55 -25.86
N LYS A 187 -3.83 1.88 -26.47
CA LYS A 187 -4.04 0.56 -27.11
C LYS A 187 -4.55 -0.46 -26.10
N ALA A 188 -3.95 -0.54 -24.91
CA ALA A 188 -4.37 -1.48 -23.87
C ALA A 188 -5.87 -1.31 -23.57
N PHE A 189 -6.34 -0.10 -23.32
CA PHE A 189 -7.77 0.14 -23.06
C PHE A 189 -8.66 -0.14 -24.25
N VAL A 190 -8.27 0.23 -25.46
CA VAL A 190 -9.05 -0.05 -26.68
C VAL A 190 -9.21 -1.56 -26.87
N TYR A 191 -8.15 -2.34 -26.77
CA TYR A 191 -8.20 -3.79 -26.91
C TYR A 191 -9.05 -4.44 -25.83
N LEU A 192 -8.88 -4.01 -24.56
CA LEU A 192 -9.68 -4.51 -23.44
C LEU A 192 -11.19 -4.27 -23.66
N VAL A 193 -11.58 -3.07 -24.04
CA VAL A 193 -13.00 -2.72 -24.25
C VAL A 193 -13.58 -3.47 -25.45
N ASP A 194 -12.85 -3.54 -26.55
CA ASP A 194 -13.31 -4.24 -27.77
C ASP A 194 -13.48 -5.75 -27.51
N ASP A 195 -12.50 -6.41 -26.93
CA ASP A 195 -12.54 -7.84 -26.67
C ASP A 195 -13.54 -8.20 -25.57
N TYR A 196 -13.62 -7.39 -24.50
CA TYR A 196 -14.64 -7.57 -23.46
C TYR A 196 -16.05 -7.48 -24.06
N SER A 197 -16.29 -6.48 -24.92
CA SER A 197 -17.59 -6.29 -25.55
C SER A 197 -17.97 -7.43 -26.50
N LYS A 198 -17.02 -8.09 -27.13
CA LYS A 198 -17.25 -9.27 -27.98
C LYS A 198 -17.54 -10.53 -27.18
N LYS A 199 -16.90 -10.66 -26.03
CA LYS A 199 -16.97 -11.86 -25.19
C LYS A 199 -18.20 -11.93 -24.30
N TYR A 200 -18.71 -10.79 -23.86
CA TYR A 200 -19.80 -10.69 -22.89
C TYR A 200 -21.06 -9.99 -23.43
N LYS A 201 -21.25 -10.06 -24.75
CA LYS A 201 -22.50 -9.68 -25.44
C LYS A 201 -23.63 -10.63 -25.17
#